data_3941b4fe784fe7f9554e1db05e0eb6df
#
_entry.id   3941b4fe784fe7f9554e1db05e0eb6df
#
_cell.length_a   1.000
_cell.length_b   1.000
_cell.length_c   1.000
_cell.angle_alpha   90.00
_cell.angle_beta   90.00
_cell.angle_gamma   90.00
#
_symmetry.space_group_name_H-M   'P 1'
#
loop_
_entity.id
_entity.type
_entity.pdbx_description
1 polymer ?
#
loop_
_entity_poly.entity_id
_entity_poly.type
_entity_poly.pdbx_seq_one_letter_code
_entity_poly.pdbx_strand_id
1 'polypeptide(L)'
;MNKSGVKILLFRLQLLTVIFFSVAASAQSPKELKNIFAQAENYLLYEEYELANPLYILLETPDNLNIKYKIGTCYLNIPGEKGKAIPYLEEAVKNASYDAKSESFTEKRAPLDAYFSLAKAYMINNELDKGLNTLQTFNNLSRGAEIKGAMKNLEFVDQQIQACKNAIKFEETPVEFSKKLLGGGFSQGSINENPAVSFDGNSIVYTERRGMVNALLYSRKERGVWQSPIDITAMIKAGEDCSSCSLNKDGTELYLYKNDNYDGNIYSSTLDNGTWTPIKKLNKNINTKFYESHASISSDGKKLYFTSNRDGGAGSLDIYVSEKDASGDWGPAVNLGNTINTPYNEDTPFITDNDSVLYFSSEGHISMGG
;
A
#
# COMPACT_ATOMS: atom_id res chain seq x y z
N MET A 1 4.27 5.26 -30.71
CA MET A 1 3.89 6.35 -29.77
C MET A 1 2.81 7.21 -30.43
N ASN A 2 1.63 7.26 -29.84
CA ASN A 2 0.49 7.95 -30.41
C ASN A 2 0.62 9.46 -30.16
N LYS A 3 0.38 10.31 -31.16
CA LYS A 3 0.56 11.79 -31.08
C LYS A 3 -0.24 12.47 -29.95
N SER A 4 -1.25 11.80 -29.38
CA SER A 4 -2.02 12.26 -28.22
C SER A 4 -1.25 12.14 -26.90
N GLY A 5 -0.52 11.05 -26.66
CA GLY A 5 0.26 10.86 -25.43
C GLY A 5 1.42 11.85 -25.28
N VAL A 6 2.08 12.19 -26.40
CA VAL A 6 3.15 13.20 -26.40
C VAL A 6 2.61 14.59 -26.12
N LYS A 7 1.39 14.92 -26.59
CA LYS A 7 0.75 16.22 -26.30
C LYS A 7 0.36 16.37 -24.83
N ILE A 8 -0.12 15.30 -24.18
CA ILE A 8 -0.47 15.33 -22.76
C ILE A 8 0.78 15.44 -21.88
N LEU A 9 1.86 14.72 -22.22
CA LEU A 9 3.14 14.81 -21.52
C LEU A 9 3.78 16.20 -21.69
N LEU A 10 3.77 16.75 -22.89
CA LEU A 10 4.26 18.11 -23.19
C LEU A 10 3.39 19.19 -22.52
N PHE A 11 2.08 18.98 -22.43
CA PHE A 11 1.18 19.92 -21.74
C PHE A 11 1.39 19.88 -20.21
N ARG A 12 1.62 18.69 -19.63
CA ARG A 12 1.99 18.56 -18.22
C ARG A 12 3.37 19.13 -17.91
N LEU A 13 4.36 18.93 -18.80
CA LEU A 13 5.69 19.51 -18.65
C LEU A 13 5.68 21.04 -18.84
N GLN A 14 4.88 21.57 -19.78
CA GLN A 14 4.71 23.02 -19.98
C GLN A 14 3.94 23.68 -18.83
N LEU A 15 2.96 22.99 -18.21
CA LEU A 15 2.27 23.51 -17.02
C LEU A 15 3.22 23.60 -15.81
N LEU A 16 4.11 22.59 -15.62
CA LEU A 16 5.15 22.62 -14.60
C LEU A 16 6.20 23.71 -14.87
N THR A 17 6.65 23.91 -16.10
CA THR A 17 7.65 24.95 -16.46
C THR A 17 7.06 26.35 -16.41
N VAL A 18 5.79 26.57 -16.75
CA VAL A 18 5.14 27.87 -16.67
C VAL A 18 4.91 28.30 -15.20
N ILE A 19 4.66 27.33 -14.29
CA ILE A 19 4.57 27.63 -12.85
C ILE A 19 5.94 28.00 -12.26
N PHE A 20 7.05 27.40 -12.72
CA PHE A 20 8.38 27.67 -12.17
C PHE A 20 9.03 28.97 -12.69
N PHE A 21 8.64 29.50 -13.84
CA PHE A 21 9.29 30.69 -14.42
C PHE A 21 8.56 32.03 -14.20
N SER A 22 7.32 32.02 -13.66
CA SER A 22 6.58 33.27 -13.39
C SER A 22 6.51 33.66 -11.90
N VAL A 23 7.16 32.94 -10.99
CA VAL A 23 7.14 33.23 -9.54
C VAL A 23 8.34 34.06 -9.07
N ALA A 24 9.10 34.66 -9.98
CA ALA A 24 10.06 35.67 -9.60
C ALA A 24 9.35 37.04 -9.40
N ALA A 25 9.02 37.32 -8.11
CA ALA A 25 8.82 38.66 -7.55
C ALA A 25 7.48 39.40 -7.81
N SER A 26 6.32 38.72 -7.75
CA SER A 26 5.09 39.41 -7.32
C SER A 26 4.51 38.69 -6.11
N ALA A 27 4.23 39.42 -5.04
CA ALA A 27 3.59 38.84 -3.86
C ALA A 27 2.22 38.27 -4.30
N GLN A 28 2.06 36.95 -4.19
CA GLN A 28 0.80 36.28 -4.55
C GLN A 28 -0.35 36.84 -3.70
N SER A 29 -1.48 37.10 -4.32
CA SER A 29 -2.64 37.60 -3.62
C SER A 29 -3.19 36.56 -2.62
N PRO A 30 -3.82 36.96 -1.51
CA PRO A 30 -4.44 36.01 -0.58
C PRO A 30 -5.42 35.06 -1.24
N LYS A 31 -6.06 35.47 -2.32
CA LYS A 31 -6.97 34.64 -3.11
C LYS A 31 -6.24 33.54 -3.87
N GLU A 32 -5.09 33.84 -4.45
CA GLU A 32 -4.24 32.86 -5.14
C GLU A 32 -3.68 31.83 -4.17
N LEU A 33 -3.15 32.26 -3.02
CA LEU A 33 -2.68 31.36 -1.98
C LEU A 33 -3.79 30.40 -1.47
N LYS A 34 -5.01 30.90 -1.29
CA LYS A 34 -6.16 30.09 -0.93
C LYS A 34 -6.52 29.06 -2.02
N ASN A 35 -6.40 29.43 -3.29
CA ASN A 35 -6.64 28.49 -4.39
C ASN A 35 -5.56 27.39 -4.45
N ILE A 36 -4.28 27.74 -4.23
CA ILE A 36 -3.18 26.78 -4.15
C ILE A 36 -3.43 25.80 -3.01
N PHE A 37 -3.84 26.30 -1.85
CA PHE A 37 -4.19 25.45 -0.70
C PHE A 37 -5.34 24.49 -1.04
N ALA A 38 -6.42 24.98 -1.64
CA ALA A 38 -7.54 24.13 -2.02
C ALA A 38 -7.17 23.06 -3.04
N GLN A 39 -6.26 23.38 -3.97
CA GLN A 39 -5.73 22.40 -4.91
C GLN A 39 -4.85 21.36 -4.22
N ALA A 40 -3.99 21.77 -3.28
CA ALA A 40 -3.16 20.85 -2.49
C ALA A 40 -4.02 19.89 -1.64
N GLU A 41 -5.07 20.41 -0.97
CA GLU A 41 -6.04 19.60 -0.20
C GLU A 41 -6.76 18.58 -1.10
N ASN A 42 -7.10 18.97 -2.33
CA ASN A 42 -7.71 18.04 -3.28
C ASN A 42 -6.75 16.89 -3.66
N TYR A 43 -5.48 17.18 -3.96
CA TYR A 43 -4.49 16.14 -4.22
C TYR A 43 -4.23 15.27 -2.98
N LEU A 44 -4.19 15.87 -1.79
CA LEU A 44 -4.04 15.13 -0.53
C LEU A 44 -5.21 14.16 -0.29
N LEU A 45 -6.44 14.58 -0.60
CA LEU A 45 -7.65 13.75 -0.46
C LEU A 45 -7.60 12.51 -1.37
N TYR A 46 -7.00 12.62 -2.54
CA TYR A 46 -6.81 11.50 -3.47
C TYR A 46 -5.47 10.79 -3.30
N GLU A 47 -4.75 11.07 -2.20
CA GLU A 47 -3.43 10.47 -1.90
C GLU A 47 -2.35 10.74 -2.98
N GLU A 48 -2.54 11.77 -3.80
CA GLU A 48 -1.57 12.22 -4.79
C GLU A 48 -0.49 13.10 -4.14
N TYR A 49 0.28 12.51 -3.22
CA TYR A 49 1.24 13.22 -2.36
C TYR A 49 2.34 13.94 -3.13
N GLU A 50 2.81 13.37 -4.24
CA GLU A 50 3.83 13.98 -5.12
C GLU A 50 3.33 15.26 -5.79
N LEU A 51 2.02 15.39 -6.01
CA LEU A 51 1.39 16.59 -6.56
C LEU A 51 0.99 17.60 -5.48
N ALA A 52 0.60 17.13 -4.30
CA ALA A 52 0.23 17.98 -3.16
C ALA A 52 1.46 18.70 -2.56
N ASN A 53 2.57 17.98 -2.39
CA ASN A 53 3.74 18.47 -1.65
C ASN A 53 4.34 19.77 -2.21
N PRO A 54 4.61 19.93 -3.53
CA PRO A 54 5.12 21.18 -4.08
C PRO A 54 4.19 22.38 -3.82
N LEU A 55 2.88 22.15 -3.78
CA LEU A 55 1.90 23.22 -3.53
C LEU A 55 1.93 23.66 -2.06
N TYR A 56 2.07 22.71 -1.12
CA TYR A 56 2.25 23.07 0.29
C TYR A 56 3.58 23.79 0.56
N ILE A 57 4.66 23.39 -0.12
CA ILE A 57 5.96 24.10 -0.04
C ILE A 57 5.84 25.56 -0.49
N LEU A 58 5.03 25.86 -1.52
CA LEU A 58 4.76 27.24 -1.95
C LEU A 58 3.99 28.07 -0.88
N LEU A 59 3.28 27.40 0.03
CA LEU A 59 2.50 28.03 1.11
C LEU A 59 3.26 28.08 2.44
N GLU A 60 4.47 27.52 2.49
CA GLU A 60 5.24 27.42 3.72
C GLU A 60 5.63 28.81 4.25
N THR A 61 5.38 29.03 5.52
CA THR A 61 5.89 30.16 6.29
C THR A 61 6.41 29.67 7.64
N PRO A 62 7.36 30.38 8.28
CA PRO A 62 7.95 29.91 9.53
C PRO A 62 6.95 29.64 10.65
N ASP A 63 5.83 30.38 10.68
CA ASP A 63 4.80 30.34 11.71
C ASP A 63 3.61 29.45 11.36
N ASN A 64 3.57 28.88 10.14
CA ASN A 64 2.46 28.03 9.73
C ASN A 64 2.77 26.53 9.96
N LEU A 65 2.52 26.08 11.18
CA LEU A 65 2.77 24.69 11.60
C LEU A 65 1.79 23.69 10.97
N ASN A 66 0.59 24.15 10.56
CA ASN A 66 -0.33 23.31 9.81
C ASN A 66 0.24 22.94 8.44
N ILE A 67 0.79 23.90 7.72
CA ILE A 67 1.43 23.63 6.43
C ILE A 67 2.65 22.72 6.60
N LYS A 68 3.45 22.90 7.63
CA LYS A 68 4.58 22.00 7.94
C LYS A 68 4.09 20.56 8.22
N TYR A 69 2.99 20.40 8.96
CA TYR A 69 2.35 19.09 9.14
C TYR A 69 1.97 18.46 7.80
N LYS A 70 1.32 19.22 6.90
CA LYS A 70 0.92 18.73 5.57
C LYS A 70 2.11 18.31 4.71
N ILE A 71 3.19 19.12 4.70
CA ILE A 71 4.45 18.78 4.00
C ILE A 71 5.04 17.49 4.56
N GLY A 72 5.12 17.38 5.89
CA GLY A 72 5.61 16.17 6.56
C GLY A 72 4.79 14.94 6.23
N THR A 73 3.46 15.07 6.21
CA THR A 73 2.54 14.00 5.82
C THR A 73 2.77 13.56 4.37
N CYS A 74 2.95 14.51 3.44
CA CYS A 74 3.28 14.18 2.07
C CYS A 74 4.59 13.40 1.97
N TYR A 75 5.68 13.87 2.59
CA TYR A 75 6.95 13.17 2.56
C TYR A 75 6.91 11.76 3.15
N LEU A 76 6.10 11.51 4.18
CA LEU A 76 5.91 10.18 4.74
C LEU A 76 5.35 9.17 3.72
N ASN A 77 4.59 9.66 2.74
CA ASN A 77 3.91 8.83 1.76
C ASN A 77 4.56 8.86 0.36
N ILE A 78 5.61 9.68 0.16
CA ILE A 78 6.38 9.69 -1.10
C ILE A 78 7.50 8.64 -1.01
N PRO A 79 7.54 7.64 -1.92
CA PRO A 79 8.59 6.64 -1.93
C PRO A 79 9.99 7.23 -2.01
N GLY A 80 10.90 6.78 -1.14
CA GLY A 80 12.29 7.24 -1.11
C GLY A 80 12.51 8.59 -0.41
N GLU A 81 11.44 9.31 -0.01
CA GLU A 81 11.56 10.65 0.61
C GLU A 81 11.14 10.71 2.09
N LYS A 82 10.75 9.56 2.67
CA LYS A 82 10.16 9.50 4.01
C LYS A 82 10.98 10.16 5.11
N GLY A 83 12.32 10.08 5.04
CA GLY A 83 13.21 10.74 6.01
C GLY A 83 13.13 12.28 5.99
N LYS A 84 12.68 12.89 4.90
CA LYS A 84 12.48 14.35 4.81
C LYS A 84 11.29 14.84 5.64
N ALA A 85 10.41 13.95 6.09
CA ALA A 85 9.25 14.29 6.92
C ALA A 85 9.65 14.81 8.31
N ILE A 86 10.72 14.26 8.89
CA ILE A 86 11.12 14.50 10.28
C ILE A 86 11.22 16.00 10.62
N PRO A 87 12.06 16.82 9.94
CA PRO A 87 12.24 18.22 10.32
C PRO A 87 10.93 19.04 10.24
N TYR A 88 10.07 18.74 9.30
CA TYR A 88 8.76 19.41 9.19
C TYR A 88 7.81 19.02 10.33
N LEU A 89 7.78 17.75 10.69
CA LEU A 89 6.91 17.25 11.75
C LEU A 89 7.42 17.64 13.14
N GLU A 90 8.74 17.70 13.36
CA GLU A 90 9.32 18.25 14.59
C GLU A 90 8.92 19.71 14.83
N GLU A 91 8.84 20.52 13.77
CA GLU A 91 8.30 21.87 13.87
C GLU A 91 6.79 21.85 14.11
N ALA A 92 6.05 21.03 13.39
CA ALA A 92 4.59 20.97 13.48
C ALA A 92 4.09 20.67 14.90
N VAL A 93 4.75 19.76 15.63
CA VAL A 93 4.32 19.38 16.99
C VAL A 93 4.54 20.47 18.04
N LYS A 94 5.33 21.53 17.77
CA LYS A 94 5.60 22.61 18.73
C LYS A 94 4.34 23.37 19.20
N ASN A 95 3.31 23.40 18.36
CA ASN A 95 2.02 24.00 18.68
C ASN A 95 0.87 23.17 18.06
N ALA A 96 0.89 21.87 18.33
CA ALA A 96 -0.19 20.99 17.90
C ALA A 96 -1.36 21.07 18.88
N SER A 97 -2.58 21.04 18.34
CA SER A 97 -3.80 21.17 19.14
C SER A 97 -4.91 20.27 18.61
N TYR A 98 -5.72 19.74 19.53
CA TYR A 98 -6.85 18.87 19.18
C TYR A 98 -8.00 19.62 18.48
N ASP A 99 -8.10 20.92 18.68
CA ASP A 99 -9.12 21.78 18.08
C ASP A 99 -8.63 22.48 16.79
N ALA A 100 -7.43 22.18 16.33
CA ALA A 100 -6.90 22.71 15.09
C ALA A 100 -7.71 22.18 13.89
N LYS A 101 -8.10 23.09 13.01
CA LYS A 101 -8.87 22.80 11.78
C LYS A 101 -7.90 22.69 10.61
N SER A 102 -7.23 21.55 10.49
CA SER A 102 -6.13 21.36 9.53
C SER A 102 -6.53 21.56 8.07
N GLU A 103 -7.80 21.40 7.74
CA GLU A 103 -8.39 21.67 6.42
C GLU A 103 -8.69 23.16 6.15
N SER A 104 -8.45 24.04 7.14
CA SER A 104 -8.68 25.48 6.99
C SER A 104 -7.41 26.20 6.53
N PHE A 105 -7.53 26.98 5.44
CA PHE A 105 -6.42 27.82 4.94
C PHE A 105 -5.87 28.81 5.97
N THR A 106 -6.70 29.26 6.90
CA THR A 106 -6.30 30.25 7.92
C THR A 106 -5.77 29.62 9.21
N GLU A 107 -5.89 28.31 9.39
CA GLU A 107 -5.35 27.62 10.55
C GLU A 107 -3.83 27.50 10.44
N LYS A 108 -3.14 27.86 11.51
CA LYS A 108 -1.69 27.80 11.60
C LYS A 108 -1.17 26.73 12.56
N ARG A 109 -2.03 26.24 13.46
CA ARG A 109 -1.68 25.17 14.39
C ARG A 109 -1.80 23.83 13.71
N ALA A 110 -0.87 22.93 13.96
CA ALA A 110 -0.99 21.56 13.52
C ALA A 110 -2.05 20.80 14.34
N PRO A 111 -2.71 19.75 13.77
CA PRO A 111 -3.54 18.85 14.58
C PRO A 111 -2.67 17.96 15.48
N LEU A 112 -3.25 17.38 16.54
CA LEU A 112 -2.52 16.43 17.41
C LEU A 112 -1.96 15.23 16.64
N ASP A 113 -2.57 14.84 15.52
CA ASP A 113 -2.08 13.78 14.63
C ASP A 113 -0.67 14.03 14.10
N ALA A 114 -0.16 15.27 14.19
CA ALA A 114 1.24 15.58 13.89
C ALA A 114 2.23 14.79 14.77
N TYR A 115 1.89 14.49 16.03
CA TYR A 115 2.69 13.62 16.89
C TYR A 115 2.71 12.18 16.39
N PHE A 116 1.57 11.67 15.95
CA PHE A 116 1.48 10.33 15.39
C PHE A 116 2.31 10.21 14.10
N SER A 117 2.17 11.20 13.21
CA SER A 117 2.95 11.27 11.97
C SER A 117 4.46 11.38 12.24
N LEU A 118 4.86 12.18 13.26
CA LEU A 118 6.26 12.29 13.67
C LEU A 118 6.81 10.98 14.23
N ALA A 119 6.03 10.29 15.05
CA ALA A 119 6.43 8.99 15.58
C ALA A 119 6.62 7.97 14.46
N LYS A 120 5.70 7.93 13.48
CA LYS A 120 5.82 7.08 12.30
C LYS A 120 7.07 7.43 11.49
N ALA A 121 7.39 8.72 11.32
CA ALA A 121 8.60 9.17 10.64
C ALA A 121 9.88 8.68 11.36
N TYR A 122 9.93 8.79 12.66
CA TYR A 122 11.05 8.28 13.47
C TYR A 122 11.19 6.76 13.36
N MET A 123 10.09 6.00 13.48
CA MET A 123 10.11 4.54 13.35
C MET A 123 10.63 4.09 11.98
N ILE A 124 10.16 4.71 10.90
CA ILE A 124 10.61 4.42 9.54
C ILE A 124 12.11 4.74 9.35
N ASN A 125 12.61 5.76 10.05
CA ASN A 125 14.01 6.18 9.98
C ASN A 125 14.89 5.46 11.02
N ASN A 126 14.38 4.42 11.67
CA ASN A 126 15.05 3.64 12.73
C ASN A 126 15.43 4.43 13.98
N GLU A 127 14.74 5.53 14.28
CA GLU A 127 14.89 6.31 15.50
C GLU A 127 13.84 5.86 16.53
N LEU A 128 13.88 4.57 16.89
CA LEU A 128 12.80 3.88 17.60
C LEU A 128 12.49 4.48 18.98
N ASP A 129 13.52 4.88 19.76
CA ASP A 129 13.31 5.51 21.07
C ASP A 129 12.57 6.85 20.95
N LYS A 130 12.91 7.67 19.95
CA LYS A 130 12.16 8.90 19.68
C LYS A 130 10.73 8.60 19.23
N GLY A 131 10.55 7.59 18.37
CA GLY A 131 9.25 7.11 17.96
C GLY A 131 8.37 6.72 19.15
N LEU A 132 8.91 5.89 20.05
CA LEU A 132 8.21 5.44 21.26
C LEU A 132 7.81 6.61 22.17
N ASN A 133 8.75 7.50 22.46
CA ASN A 133 8.49 8.67 23.31
C ASN A 133 7.42 9.59 22.69
N THR A 134 7.44 9.75 21.37
CA THR A 134 6.48 10.58 20.64
C THR A 134 5.08 9.95 20.63
N LEU A 135 4.97 8.62 20.44
CA LEU A 135 3.70 7.89 20.56
C LEU A 135 3.11 7.98 21.97
N GLN A 136 3.95 7.83 23.00
CA GLN A 136 3.51 8.00 24.39
C GLN A 136 3.01 9.42 24.68
N THR A 137 3.69 10.43 24.14
CA THR A 137 3.26 11.83 24.24
C THR A 137 1.91 12.03 23.56
N PHE A 138 1.73 11.52 22.35
CA PHE A 138 0.46 11.56 21.62
C PHE A 138 -0.67 10.90 22.43
N ASN A 139 -0.42 9.69 22.95
CA ASN A 139 -1.38 8.95 23.77
C ASN A 139 -1.82 9.75 25.01
N ASN A 140 -0.85 10.34 25.74
CA ASN A 140 -1.13 11.13 26.93
C ASN A 140 -1.95 12.39 26.62
N LEU A 141 -1.59 13.12 25.55
CA LEU A 141 -2.31 14.31 25.12
C LEU A 141 -3.76 13.97 24.67
N SER A 142 -3.92 12.87 23.94
CA SER A 142 -5.22 12.43 23.45
C SER A 142 -6.16 11.97 24.58
N ARG A 143 -5.62 11.27 25.60
CA ARG A 143 -6.39 10.85 26.79
C ARG A 143 -6.71 12.02 27.71
N GLY A 144 -5.82 13.02 27.81
CA GLY A 144 -5.99 14.20 28.68
C GLY A 144 -6.95 15.24 28.15
N ALA A 145 -7.24 15.22 26.85
CA ALA A 145 -8.11 16.17 26.19
C ALA A 145 -9.52 15.65 26.24
N GLU A 146 -10.31 15.31 27.02
CA GLU A 146 -11.75 14.89 27.07
C GLU A 146 -12.49 14.95 25.69
N ILE A 147 -11.85 14.40 24.64
CA ILE A 147 -12.35 14.52 23.27
C ILE A 147 -13.35 13.40 23.02
N LYS A 148 -14.61 13.74 22.97
CA LYS A 148 -15.67 12.87 22.45
C LYS A 148 -15.36 12.53 20.98
N GLY A 149 -14.80 11.34 20.72
CA GLY A 149 -14.46 10.86 19.37
C GLY A 149 -13.00 10.41 19.21
N ALA A 150 -12.05 10.96 19.95
CA ALA A 150 -10.66 10.49 19.94
C ALA A 150 -10.50 9.08 20.57
N MET A 151 -11.46 8.66 21.41
CA MET A 151 -11.46 7.34 22.05
C MET A 151 -11.50 6.15 21.07
N LYS A 152 -11.95 6.34 19.83
CA LYS A 152 -12.00 5.24 18.85
C LYS A 152 -10.62 4.80 18.33
N ASN A 153 -9.61 5.65 18.45
CA ASN A 153 -8.27 5.38 17.91
C ASN A 153 -7.22 5.07 19.00
N LEU A 154 -7.59 5.06 20.29
CA LEU A 154 -6.62 4.84 21.37
C LEU A 154 -6.09 3.41 21.41
N GLU A 155 -6.92 2.42 21.09
CA GLU A 155 -6.47 1.01 20.98
C GLU A 155 -5.42 0.86 19.88
N PHE A 156 -5.62 1.55 18.75
CA PHE A 156 -4.64 1.58 17.66
C PHE A 156 -3.32 2.24 18.09
N VAL A 157 -3.37 3.32 18.88
CA VAL A 157 -2.16 3.97 19.41
C VAL A 157 -1.42 3.07 20.38
N ASP A 158 -2.12 2.37 21.28
CA ASP A 158 -1.51 1.40 22.19
C ASP A 158 -0.85 0.24 21.41
N GLN A 159 -1.47 -0.20 20.31
CA GLN A 159 -0.91 -1.19 19.41
C GLN A 159 0.37 -0.70 18.73
N GLN A 160 0.40 0.55 18.25
CA GLN A 160 1.61 1.15 17.66
C GLN A 160 2.74 1.33 18.70
N ILE A 161 2.40 1.69 19.95
CA ILE A 161 3.36 1.73 21.07
C ILE A 161 3.96 0.33 21.29
N GLN A 162 3.13 -0.71 21.28
CA GLN A 162 3.61 -2.08 21.44
C GLN A 162 4.47 -2.52 20.25
N ALA A 163 4.08 -2.18 19.02
CA ALA A 163 4.87 -2.47 17.83
C ALA A 163 6.26 -1.80 17.89
N CYS A 164 6.34 -0.55 18.32
CA CYS A 164 7.60 0.16 18.49
C CYS A 164 8.50 -0.50 19.57
N LYS A 165 7.92 -0.94 20.69
CA LYS A 165 8.65 -1.72 21.71
C LYS A 165 9.16 -3.04 21.17
N ASN A 166 8.37 -3.73 20.35
CA ASN A 166 8.78 -4.96 19.68
C ASN A 166 9.95 -4.69 18.72
N ALA A 167 9.89 -3.60 17.95
CA ALA A 167 10.96 -3.20 17.05
C ALA A 167 12.29 -3.00 17.81
N ILE A 168 12.27 -2.25 18.89
CA ILE A 168 13.46 -2.04 19.76
C ILE A 168 14.04 -3.38 20.22
N LYS A 169 13.17 -4.30 20.67
CA LYS A 169 13.59 -5.64 21.11
C LYS A 169 14.19 -6.49 19.99
N PHE A 170 13.57 -6.44 18.79
CA PHE A 170 14.02 -7.26 17.65
C PHE A 170 15.33 -6.74 17.04
N GLU A 171 15.65 -5.45 17.20
CA GLU A 171 16.97 -4.92 16.82
C GLU A 171 18.13 -5.55 17.59
N GLU A 172 17.88 -6.10 18.80
CA GLU A 172 18.92 -6.81 19.56
C GLU A 172 19.34 -8.12 18.88
N THR A 173 18.49 -8.69 18.04
CA THR A 173 18.71 -9.96 17.33
C THR A 173 18.32 -9.85 15.85
N PRO A 174 19.06 -9.06 15.05
CA PRO A 174 18.71 -8.84 13.65
C PRO A 174 18.85 -10.14 12.84
N VAL A 175 17.93 -10.35 11.92
CA VAL A 175 18.00 -11.44 10.94
C VAL A 175 18.87 -10.99 9.77
N GLU A 176 19.96 -11.71 9.53
CA GLU A 176 20.79 -11.47 8.35
C GLU A 176 20.06 -11.87 7.07
N PHE A 177 20.02 -10.99 6.09
CA PHE A 177 19.49 -11.28 4.77
C PHE A 177 20.27 -10.56 3.68
N SER A 178 20.27 -11.12 2.49
CA SER A 178 20.87 -10.49 1.32
C SER A 178 19.81 -10.12 0.30
N LYS A 179 19.93 -8.93 -0.30
CA LYS A 179 19.07 -8.48 -1.40
C LYS A 179 19.82 -8.61 -2.72
N LYS A 180 19.18 -9.20 -3.73
CA LYS A 180 19.71 -9.29 -5.08
C LYS A 180 18.66 -8.84 -6.08
N LEU A 181 19.04 -7.94 -6.98
CA LEU A 181 18.18 -7.55 -8.09
C LEU A 181 18.00 -8.73 -9.06
N LEU A 182 16.79 -8.91 -9.56
CA LEU A 182 16.49 -9.99 -10.51
C LEU A 182 17.22 -9.82 -11.85
N GLY A 183 17.54 -8.59 -12.27
CA GLY A 183 18.08 -8.31 -13.60
C GLY A 183 17.05 -8.49 -14.71
N GLY A 184 17.48 -8.64 -15.97
CA GLY A 184 16.56 -9.04 -17.06
C GLY A 184 15.53 -8.01 -17.51
N GLY A 185 15.69 -6.74 -17.16
CA GLY A 185 14.77 -5.68 -17.58
C GLY A 185 13.56 -5.48 -16.66
N PHE A 186 13.55 -6.14 -15.49
CA PHE A 186 12.62 -5.79 -14.41
C PHE A 186 12.91 -4.38 -13.89
N SER A 187 11.91 -3.58 -13.61
CA SER A 187 12.03 -2.27 -12.93
C SER A 187 12.80 -1.19 -13.67
N GLN A 188 12.34 -0.78 -14.85
CA GLN A 188 12.83 0.45 -15.48
C GLN A 188 11.85 1.61 -15.23
N GLY A 189 11.89 2.18 -14.03
CA GLY A 189 11.21 3.45 -13.73
C GLY A 189 9.73 3.38 -13.39
N SER A 190 9.19 2.18 -13.14
CA SER A 190 7.79 1.95 -12.73
C SER A 190 7.72 1.38 -11.32
N ILE A 191 6.56 1.53 -10.68
CA ILE A 191 6.24 0.86 -9.44
C ILE A 191 5.82 -0.57 -9.78
N ASN A 192 6.58 -1.56 -9.29
CA ASN A 192 6.27 -2.97 -9.46
C ASN A 192 5.87 -3.56 -8.12
N GLU A 193 4.74 -4.25 -8.08
CA GLU A 193 4.13 -4.80 -6.88
C GLU A 193 3.52 -6.18 -7.15
N ASN A 194 3.15 -6.88 -6.09
CA ASN A 194 2.49 -8.18 -6.11
C ASN A 194 3.22 -9.24 -6.97
N PRO A 195 4.52 -9.50 -6.75
CA PRO A 195 5.24 -10.51 -7.52
C PRO A 195 4.73 -11.91 -7.16
N ALA A 196 4.22 -12.63 -8.15
CA ALA A 196 3.82 -14.03 -8.09
C ALA A 196 4.88 -14.89 -8.80
N VAL A 197 5.64 -15.67 -8.05
CA VAL A 197 6.67 -16.56 -8.58
C VAL A 197 6.18 -18.00 -8.50
N SER A 198 6.36 -18.78 -9.57
CA SER A 198 6.07 -20.22 -9.55
C SER A 198 6.99 -20.96 -8.57
N PHE A 199 6.54 -22.06 -7.95
CA PHE A 199 7.35 -22.78 -6.97
C PHE A 199 8.60 -23.41 -7.58
N ASP A 200 8.60 -23.70 -8.89
CA ASP A 200 9.80 -24.13 -9.61
C ASP A 200 10.82 -22.98 -9.84
N GLY A 201 10.42 -21.74 -9.50
CA GLY A 201 11.22 -20.52 -9.63
C GLY A 201 11.50 -20.08 -11.06
N ASN A 202 10.79 -20.60 -12.06
CA ASN A 202 11.06 -20.35 -13.47
C ASN A 202 10.09 -19.37 -14.14
N SER A 203 8.97 -19.06 -13.52
CA SER A 203 7.96 -18.11 -14.01
C SER A 203 7.68 -17.05 -12.98
N ILE A 204 7.44 -15.82 -13.41
CA ILE A 204 7.01 -14.70 -12.57
C ILE A 204 5.94 -13.89 -13.30
N VAL A 205 4.89 -13.54 -12.57
CA VAL A 205 3.94 -12.47 -12.95
C VAL A 205 3.99 -11.40 -11.87
N TYR A 206 3.93 -10.15 -12.27
CA TYR A 206 3.86 -9.04 -11.32
C TYR A 206 2.99 -7.93 -11.88
N THR A 207 2.51 -7.08 -10.99
CA THR A 207 1.72 -5.91 -11.34
C THR A 207 2.64 -4.71 -11.50
N GLU A 208 2.57 -4.03 -12.65
CA GLU A 208 3.21 -2.73 -12.89
C GLU A 208 2.15 -1.63 -12.80
N ARG A 209 2.33 -0.69 -11.89
CA ARG A 209 1.43 0.46 -11.78
C ARG A 209 1.85 1.55 -12.76
N ARG A 210 0.96 1.89 -13.69
CA ARG A 210 1.13 2.91 -14.74
C ARG A 210 0.18 4.09 -14.50
N GLY A 211 0.46 4.89 -13.47
CA GLY A 211 -0.46 5.92 -13.00
C GLY A 211 -1.66 5.32 -12.28
N MET A 212 -2.86 5.48 -12.83
CA MET A 212 -4.11 4.96 -12.25
C MET A 212 -4.51 3.58 -12.78
N VAL A 213 -3.69 2.96 -13.62
CA VAL A 213 -4.00 1.66 -14.24
C VAL A 213 -2.90 0.66 -13.94
N ASN A 214 -3.28 -0.61 -13.81
CA ASN A 214 -2.39 -1.72 -13.61
C ASN A 214 -2.13 -2.46 -14.93
N ALA A 215 -0.88 -2.89 -15.12
CA ALA A 215 -0.50 -3.83 -16.16
C ALA A 215 0.07 -5.10 -15.53
N LEU A 216 -0.25 -6.25 -16.09
CA LEU A 216 0.26 -7.54 -15.64
C LEU A 216 1.42 -7.96 -16.54
N LEU A 217 2.59 -8.09 -15.95
CA LEU A 217 3.81 -8.43 -16.67
C LEU A 217 4.24 -9.86 -16.32
N TYR A 218 4.50 -10.66 -17.35
CA TYR A 218 4.95 -12.04 -17.25
C TYR A 218 6.37 -12.20 -17.78
N SER A 219 7.20 -12.93 -17.06
CA SER A 219 8.52 -13.38 -17.53
C SER A 219 8.77 -14.83 -17.16
N ARG A 220 9.61 -15.49 -17.97
CA ARG A 220 10.06 -16.86 -17.74
C ARG A 220 11.58 -16.93 -17.84
N LYS A 221 12.18 -17.85 -17.09
CA LYS A 221 13.59 -18.18 -17.26
C LYS A 221 13.81 -19.10 -18.46
N GLU A 222 14.78 -18.73 -19.27
CA GLU A 222 15.35 -19.62 -20.26
C GLU A 222 16.82 -19.88 -19.91
N ARG A 223 17.18 -21.15 -19.76
CA ARG A 223 18.54 -21.56 -19.35
C ARG A 223 19.02 -20.85 -18.08
N GLY A 224 18.12 -20.65 -17.12
CA GLY A 224 18.39 -19.98 -15.83
C GLY A 224 18.45 -18.44 -15.87
N VAL A 225 18.21 -17.83 -17.02
CA VAL A 225 18.22 -16.36 -17.20
C VAL A 225 16.81 -15.85 -17.43
N TRP A 226 16.38 -14.87 -16.65
CA TRP A 226 15.10 -14.20 -16.84
C TRP A 226 15.03 -13.50 -18.19
N GLN A 227 13.97 -13.76 -18.93
CA GLN A 227 13.66 -13.07 -20.17
C GLN A 227 13.03 -11.68 -19.90
N SER A 228 13.04 -10.80 -20.88
CA SER A 228 12.35 -9.51 -20.77
C SER A 228 10.87 -9.73 -20.53
N PRO A 229 10.26 -9.04 -19.52
CA PRO A 229 8.86 -9.18 -19.23
C PRO A 229 7.96 -8.76 -20.41
N ILE A 230 6.87 -9.47 -20.60
CA ILE A 230 5.83 -9.15 -21.59
C ILE A 230 4.54 -8.74 -20.90
N ASP A 231 3.85 -7.76 -21.43
CA ASP A 231 2.54 -7.32 -20.96
C ASP A 231 1.47 -8.30 -21.44
N ILE A 232 0.84 -9.00 -20.50
CA ILE A 232 -0.21 -10.00 -20.76
C ILE A 232 -1.62 -9.46 -20.50
N THR A 233 -1.78 -8.22 -20.02
CA THR A 233 -3.06 -7.63 -19.57
C THR A 233 -4.16 -7.75 -20.62
N ALA A 234 -3.87 -7.34 -21.86
CA ALA A 234 -4.82 -7.42 -22.97
C ALA A 234 -5.09 -8.87 -23.41
N MET A 235 -4.07 -9.73 -23.38
CA MET A 235 -4.17 -11.15 -23.76
C MET A 235 -5.16 -11.90 -22.87
N ILE A 236 -5.04 -11.71 -21.55
CA ILE A 236 -5.92 -12.36 -20.58
C ILE A 236 -7.24 -11.62 -20.35
N LYS A 237 -7.45 -10.48 -21.00
CA LYS A 237 -8.63 -9.61 -20.82
C LYS A 237 -8.87 -9.19 -19.37
N ALA A 238 -7.79 -8.95 -18.62
CA ALA A 238 -7.87 -8.59 -17.19
C ALA A 238 -8.55 -7.24 -16.94
N GLY A 239 -8.34 -6.26 -17.84
CA GLY A 239 -8.69 -4.86 -17.61
C GLY A 239 -7.61 -4.15 -16.77
N GLU A 240 -7.90 -2.94 -16.35
CA GLU A 240 -6.93 -2.03 -15.70
C GLU A 240 -6.92 -2.14 -14.16
N ASP A 241 -7.93 -2.81 -13.57
CA ASP A 241 -8.14 -2.95 -12.12
C ASP A 241 -7.78 -4.36 -11.62
N CYS A 242 -6.79 -5.00 -12.24
CA CYS A 242 -6.41 -6.36 -11.94
C CYS A 242 -4.97 -6.40 -11.40
N SER A 243 -4.74 -7.24 -10.39
CA SER A 243 -3.42 -7.48 -9.80
C SER A 243 -3.09 -8.96 -9.71
N SER A 244 -1.80 -9.30 -9.82
CA SER A 244 -1.30 -10.66 -9.65
C SER A 244 -1.36 -11.08 -8.18
N CYS A 245 -1.67 -12.35 -7.91
CA CYS A 245 -1.69 -12.92 -6.56
C CYS A 245 -0.71 -14.09 -6.43
N SER A 246 -0.91 -15.18 -7.20
CA SER A 246 -0.01 -16.33 -7.15
C SER A 246 0.03 -17.12 -8.45
N LEU A 247 1.11 -17.87 -8.63
CA LEU A 247 1.28 -18.89 -9.67
C LEU A 247 1.30 -20.28 -9.04
N ASN A 248 0.78 -21.27 -9.75
CA ASN A 248 0.93 -22.66 -9.37
C ASN A 248 2.40 -23.13 -9.52
N LYS A 249 2.64 -24.41 -9.23
CA LYS A 249 3.99 -24.99 -9.12
C LYS A 249 4.84 -24.79 -10.37
N ASP A 250 4.31 -25.00 -11.54
CA ASP A 250 4.99 -24.97 -12.84
C ASP A 250 4.75 -23.67 -13.63
N GLY A 251 4.06 -22.70 -13.02
CA GLY A 251 3.77 -21.40 -13.64
C GLY A 251 2.77 -21.44 -14.78
N THR A 252 1.87 -22.43 -14.79
CA THR A 252 0.86 -22.62 -15.83
C THR A 252 -0.55 -22.16 -15.42
N GLU A 253 -0.79 -21.90 -14.15
CA GLU A 253 -2.05 -21.35 -13.62
C GLU A 253 -1.74 -20.10 -12.77
N LEU A 254 -2.35 -18.99 -13.15
CA LEU A 254 -2.22 -17.68 -12.51
C LEU A 254 -3.51 -17.33 -11.78
N TYR A 255 -3.40 -16.96 -10.52
CA TYR A 255 -4.48 -16.39 -9.72
C TYR A 255 -4.32 -14.89 -9.63
N LEU A 256 -5.44 -14.18 -9.68
CA LEU A 256 -5.51 -12.73 -9.84
C LEU A 256 -6.60 -12.18 -8.93
N TYR A 257 -6.37 -11.01 -8.40
CA TYR A 257 -7.39 -10.15 -7.82
C TYR A 257 -7.89 -9.17 -8.87
N LYS A 258 -9.18 -8.89 -8.88
CA LYS A 258 -9.79 -7.86 -9.70
C LYS A 258 -10.87 -7.10 -8.91
N ASN A 259 -10.82 -5.77 -8.99
CA ASN A 259 -11.90 -4.94 -8.50
C ASN A 259 -13.04 -4.89 -9.54
N ASP A 260 -14.11 -5.61 -9.25
CA ASP A 260 -15.32 -5.69 -10.09
C ASP A 260 -16.42 -4.79 -9.51
N ASN A 261 -16.59 -3.57 -10.03
CA ASN A 261 -17.65 -2.65 -9.58
C ASN A 261 -17.61 -2.38 -8.06
N TYR A 262 -16.43 -2.09 -7.53
CA TYR A 262 -16.17 -1.86 -6.09
C TYR A 262 -16.28 -3.13 -5.23
N ASP A 263 -16.29 -4.30 -5.85
CA ASP A 263 -16.29 -5.61 -5.21
C ASP A 263 -15.03 -6.36 -5.61
N GLY A 264 -14.23 -6.81 -4.64
CA GLY A 264 -13.00 -7.55 -4.87
C GLY A 264 -13.29 -9.01 -5.16
N ASN A 265 -12.76 -9.53 -6.26
CA ASN A 265 -12.98 -10.91 -6.65
C ASN A 265 -11.70 -11.60 -7.14
N ILE A 266 -11.62 -12.91 -6.94
CA ILE A 266 -10.50 -13.75 -7.37
C ILE A 266 -10.82 -14.43 -8.69
N TYR A 267 -9.88 -14.34 -9.63
CA TYR A 267 -9.93 -14.92 -10.96
C TYR A 267 -8.75 -15.85 -11.19
N SER A 268 -8.83 -16.69 -12.19
CA SER A 268 -7.71 -17.49 -12.69
C SER A 268 -7.53 -17.36 -14.20
N SER A 269 -6.32 -17.56 -14.67
CA SER A 269 -5.96 -17.74 -16.08
C SER A 269 -5.00 -18.91 -16.20
N THR A 270 -5.06 -19.65 -17.30
CA THR A 270 -4.20 -20.82 -17.57
C THR A 270 -3.29 -20.52 -18.75
N LEU A 271 -2.05 -20.98 -18.70
CA LEU A 271 -1.12 -20.96 -19.81
C LEU A 271 -1.32 -22.22 -20.66
N ASP A 272 -1.97 -22.08 -21.81
CA ASP A 272 -2.21 -23.16 -22.75
C ASP A 272 -1.39 -22.95 -24.04
N ASN A 273 -0.58 -23.94 -24.39
CA ASN A 273 0.29 -23.90 -25.57
C ASN A 273 1.12 -22.61 -25.70
N GLY A 274 1.61 -22.06 -24.56
CA GLY A 274 2.41 -20.84 -24.52
C GLY A 274 1.60 -19.54 -24.56
N THR A 275 0.28 -19.62 -24.51
CA THR A 275 -0.62 -18.46 -24.54
C THR A 275 -1.52 -18.44 -23.30
N TRP A 276 -1.58 -17.31 -22.59
CA TRP A 276 -2.47 -17.14 -21.46
C TRP A 276 -3.94 -17.00 -21.90
N THR A 277 -4.83 -17.76 -21.28
CA THR A 277 -6.27 -17.71 -21.57
C THR A 277 -6.92 -16.47 -20.92
N PRO A 278 -8.08 -16.00 -21.42
CA PRO A 278 -8.86 -15.00 -20.73
C PRO A 278 -9.19 -15.40 -19.29
N ILE A 279 -9.16 -14.43 -18.36
CA ILE A 279 -9.46 -14.67 -16.95
C ILE A 279 -10.86 -15.22 -16.76
N LYS A 280 -11.00 -16.12 -15.78
CA LYS A 280 -12.28 -16.69 -15.34
C LYS A 280 -12.48 -16.41 -13.86
N LYS A 281 -13.65 -15.89 -13.50
CA LYS A 281 -14.04 -15.69 -12.10
C LYS A 281 -14.16 -17.06 -11.41
N LEU A 282 -13.59 -17.22 -10.22
CA LEU A 282 -13.75 -18.44 -9.45
C LEU A 282 -15.21 -18.58 -8.97
N ASN A 283 -15.56 -19.79 -8.52
CA ASN A 283 -16.93 -20.12 -8.13
C ASN A 283 -17.38 -19.36 -6.84
N LYS A 284 -18.66 -19.52 -6.48
CA LYS A 284 -19.30 -18.86 -5.34
C LYS A 284 -18.77 -19.26 -3.94
N ASN A 285 -18.00 -20.33 -3.85
CA ASN A 285 -17.37 -20.75 -2.59
C ASN A 285 -16.15 -19.86 -2.28
N ILE A 286 -15.50 -19.32 -3.32
CA ILE A 286 -14.41 -18.35 -3.22
C ILE A 286 -14.98 -16.93 -3.25
N ASN A 287 -15.64 -16.55 -4.36
CA ASN A 287 -16.17 -15.21 -4.55
C ASN A 287 -17.60 -15.12 -4.04
N THR A 288 -17.85 -14.25 -3.09
CA THR A 288 -19.16 -14.06 -2.46
C THR A 288 -19.74 -12.67 -2.82
N LYS A 289 -20.65 -12.16 -2.04
CA LYS A 289 -21.11 -10.77 -2.09
C LYS A 289 -20.21 -9.81 -1.29
N PHE A 290 -19.16 -10.34 -0.71
CA PHE A 290 -18.18 -9.64 0.08
C PHE A 290 -16.89 -9.45 -0.71
N TYR A 291 -15.92 -8.77 -0.12
CA TYR A 291 -14.63 -8.52 -0.72
C TYR A 291 -13.71 -9.73 -0.55
N GLU A 292 -13.15 -10.24 -1.64
CA GLU A 292 -12.15 -11.29 -1.68
C GLU A 292 -10.90 -10.82 -2.43
N SER A 293 -9.72 -11.09 -1.86
CA SER A 293 -8.44 -10.66 -2.44
C SER A 293 -7.28 -11.62 -2.14
N HIS A 294 -6.12 -11.33 -2.68
CA HIS A 294 -4.79 -11.88 -2.34
C HIS A 294 -4.77 -13.41 -2.19
N ALA A 295 -5.06 -14.11 -3.28
CA ALA A 295 -5.06 -15.57 -3.27
C ALA A 295 -3.68 -16.19 -3.39
N SER A 296 -3.38 -17.25 -2.64
CA SER A 296 -2.17 -18.07 -2.72
C SER A 296 -2.53 -19.53 -2.86
N ILE A 297 -2.09 -20.15 -3.96
CA ILE A 297 -2.32 -21.57 -4.26
C ILE A 297 -1.27 -22.44 -3.57
N SER A 298 -1.65 -23.61 -3.03
CA SER A 298 -0.73 -24.61 -2.53
C SER A 298 0.10 -25.26 -3.65
N SER A 299 1.24 -25.85 -3.30
CA SER A 299 2.15 -26.43 -4.29
C SER A 299 1.53 -27.64 -5.04
N ASP A 300 0.61 -28.36 -4.40
CA ASP A 300 -0.13 -29.45 -5.02
C ASP A 300 -1.36 -28.98 -5.84
N GLY A 301 -1.63 -27.67 -5.83
CA GLY A 301 -2.73 -27.03 -6.55
C GLY A 301 -4.13 -27.33 -6.00
N LYS A 302 -4.24 -27.87 -4.78
CA LYS A 302 -5.51 -28.31 -4.19
C LYS A 302 -6.10 -27.36 -3.15
N LYS A 303 -5.29 -26.49 -2.53
CA LYS A 303 -5.74 -25.53 -1.53
C LYS A 303 -5.49 -24.12 -2.01
N LEU A 304 -6.49 -23.26 -1.83
CA LEU A 304 -6.38 -21.83 -2.11
C LEU A 304 -6.57 -21.08 -0.79
N TYR A 305 -5.53 -20.39 -0.35
CA TYR A 305 -5.58 -19.45 0.76
C TYR A 305 -5.91 -18.07 0.20
N PHE A 306 -6.81 -17.34 0.83
CA PHE A 306 -7.21 -16.03 0.35
C PHE A 306 -7.79 -15.17 1.48
N THR A 307 -7.81 -13.87 1.27
CA THR A 307 -8.38 -12.90 2.19
C THR A 307 -9.84 -12.63 1.86
N SER A 308 -10.69 -12.50 2.88
CA SER A 308 -12.11 -12.13 2.72
C SER A 308 -12.65 -11.41 3.95
N ASN A 309 -13.58 -10.47 3.73
CA ASN A 309 -14.36 -9.83 4.79
C ASN A 309 -15.77 -10.41 4.93
N ARG A 310 -15.95 -11.69 4.56
CA ARG A 310 -17.24 -12.40 4.69
C ARG A 310 -17.70 -12.53 6.13
N ASP A 311 -19.02 -12.64 6.31
CA ASP A 311 -19.64 -12.82 7.64
C ASP A 311 -19.03 -14.02 8.38
N GLY A 312 -18.85 -13.86 9.68
CA GLY A 312 -18.37 -14.92 10.58
C GLY A 312 -16.85 -14.96 10.74
N GLY A 313 -16.14 -13.95 10.25
CA GLY A 313 -14.72 -13.71 10.53
C GLY A 313 -14.46 -13.22 11.96
N ALA A 314 -13.18 -13.11 12.32
CA ALA A 314 -12.72 -12.55 13.59
C ALA A 314 -12.50 -11.04 13.51
N GLY A 315 -11.98 -10.55 12.36
CA GLY A 315 -11.69 -9.16 12.07
C GLY A 315 -12.49 -8.59 10.90
N SER A 316 -11.97 -7.52 10.28
CA SER A 316 -12.54 -6.97 9.05
C SER A 316 -12.08 -7.76 7.82
N LEU A 317 -10.81 -8.13 7.78
CA LEU A 317 -10.24 -9.03 6.77
C LEU A 317 -9.63 -10.23 7.47
N ASP A 318 -10.03 -11.42 7.07
CA ASP A 318 -9.54 -12.69 7.60
C ASP A 318 -9.00 -13.57 6.48
N ILE A 319 -8.08 -14.47 6.82
CA ILE A 319 -7.57 -15.47 5.90
C ILE A 319 -8.43 -16.73 5.97
N TYR A 320 -8.84 -17.19 4.81
CA TYR A 320 -9.63 -18.41 4.58
C TYR A 320 -8.84 -19.39 3.72
N VAL A 321 -9.24 -20.66 3.79
CA VAL A 321 -8.76 -21.72 2.90
C VAL A 321 -9.94 -22.43 2.25
N SER A 322 -9.83 -22.73 0.96
CA SER A 322 -10.74 -23.63 0.24
C SER A 322 -9.96 -24.78 -0.36
N GLU A 323 -10.55 -25.97 -0.40
CA GLU A 323 -9.97 -27.16 -1.02
C GLU A 323 -10.76 -27.53 -2.28
N LYS A 324 -10.06 -27.99 -3.32
CA LYS A 324 -10.71 -28.55 -4.50
C LYS A 324 -11.37 -29.89 -4.15
N ASP A 325 -12.61 -30.05 -4.57
CA ASP A 325 -13.34 -31.31 -4.46
C ASP A 325 -12.88 -32.35 -5.51
N ALA A 326 -13.52 -33.51 -5.54
CA ALA A 326 -13.19 -34.58 -6.47
C ALA A 326 -13.47 -34.23 -7.97
N SER A 327 -14.29 -33.20 -8.22
CA SER A 327 -14.53 -32.68 -9.57
C SER A 327 -13.48 -31.64 -10.02
N GLY A 328 -12.65 -31.19 -9.09
CA GLY A 328 -11.66 -30.12 -9.31
C GLY A 328 -12.22 -28.72 -9.07
N ASP A 329 -13.46 -28.58 -8.62
CA ASP A 329 -14.06 -27.32 -8.23
C ASP A 329 -13.69 -26.91 -6.79
N TRP A 330 -13.65 -25.60 -6.54
CA TRP A 330 -13.41 -25.07 -5.19
C TRP A 330 -14.58 -25.37 -4.26
N GLY A 331 -14.30 -26.05 -3.16
CA GLY A 331 -15.23 -26.35 -2.07
C GLY A 331 -15.50 -25.14 -1.17
N PRO A 332 -16.34 -25.30 -0.12
CA PRO A 332 -16.63 -24.24 0.83
C PRO A 332 -15.36 -23.71 1.51
N ALA A 333 -15.25 -22.40 1.63
CA ALA A 333 -14.13 -21.77 2.34
C ALA A 333 -14.25 -21.94 3.86
N VAL A 334 -13.12 -22.19 4.51
CA VAL A 334 -12.99 -22.35 5.97
C VAL A 334 -12.09 -21.26 6.51
N ASN A 335 -12.54 -20.55 7.57
CA ASN A 335 -11.73 -19.58 8.29
C ASN A 335 -10.56 -20.28 9.00
N LEU A 336 -9.35 -19.72 8.94
CA LEU A 336 -8.17 -20.34 9.58
C LEU A 336 -8.15 -20.23 11.11
N GLY A 337 -9.15 -19.59 11.70
CA GLY A 337 -9.34 -19.51 13.15
C GLY A 337 -8.39 -18.54 13.86
N ASN A 338 -8.56 -18.42 15.16
CA ASN A 338 -7.96 -17.36 15.99
C ASN A 338 -6.44 -17.46 16.18
N THR A 339 -5.79 -18.52 15.69
CA THR A 339 -4.32 -18.60 15.67
C THR A 339 -3.75 -17.73 14.55
N ILE A 340 -4.48 -17.58 13.46
CA ILE A 340 -4.10 -16.78 12.28
C ILE A 340 -4.91 -15.48 12.27
N ASN A 341 -6.22 -15.57 12.40
CA ASN A 341 -7.11 -14.42 12.30
C ASN A 341 -7.33 -13.75 13.67
N THR A 342 -7.16 -12.44 13.73
CA THR A 342 -7.33 -11.62 14.92
C THR A 342 -8.56 -10.69 14.77
N PRO A 343 -8.95 -9.91 15.80
CA PRO A 343 -9.99 -8.87 15.62
C PRO A 343 -9.63 -7.73 14.68
N TYR A 344 -8.41 -7.73 14.10
CA TYR A 344 -7.91 -6.75 13.14
C TYR A 344 -7.91 -7.34 11.72
N ASN A 345 -7.07 -6.78 10.83
CA ASN A 345 -6.94 -7.25 9.45
C ASN A 345 -5.78 -8.23 9.31
N GLU A 346 -6.06 -9.37 8.69
CA GLU A 346 -5.07 -10.30 8.17
C GLU A 346 -5.21 -10.38 6.65
N ASP A 347 -4.10 -10.17 5.93
CA ASP A 347 -4.13 -10.04 4.49
C ASP A 347 -2.89 -10.66 3.82
N THR A 348 -2.90 -10.72 2.49
CA THR A 348 -1.78 -11.15 1.64
C THR A 348 -1.17 -12.50 2.02
N PRO A 349 -1.96 -13.59 2.13
CA PRO A 349 -1.42 -14.91 2.45
C PRO A 349 -0.48 -15.40 1.35
N PHE A 350 0.63 -16.00 1.75
CA PHE A 350 1.56 -16.72 0.87
C PHE A 350 1.95 -18.05 1.50
N ILE A 351 1.56 -19.16 0.89
CA ILE A 351 1.94 -20.51 1.32
C ILE A 351 3.23 -20.94 0.62
N THR A 352 4.16 -21.56 1.36
CA THR A 352 5.43 -22.04 0.80
C THR A 352 5.27 -23.33 -0.02
N ASP A 353 6.27 -23.65 -0.85
CA ASP A 353 6.29 -24.84 -1.75
C ASP A 353 6.01 -26.18 -1.04
N ASN A 354 6.43 -26.31 0.21
CA ASN A 354 6.19 -27.53 0.99
C ASN A 354 4.89 -27.48 1.83
N ASP A 355 4.06 -26.45 1.63
CA ASP A 355 2.79 -26.20 2.35
C ASP A 355 2.94 -26.17 3.89
N SER A 356 4.16 -25.93 4.41
CA SER A 356 4.44 -25.98 5.84
C SER A 356 4.47 -24.63 6.53
N VAL A 357 4.65 -23.54 5.78
CA VAL A 357 4.73 -22.19 6.32
C VAL A 357 3.79 -21.28 5.53
N LEU A 358 2.91 -20.59 6.25
CA LEU A 358 2.04 -19.54 5.72
C LEU A 358 2.60 -18.18 6.17
N TYR A 359 3.03 -17.36 5.23
CA TYR A 359 3.32 -15.95 5.46
C TYR A 359 2.07 -15.12 5.22
N PHE A 360 1.87 -14.10 6.00
CA PHE A 360 0.76 -13.16 5.82
C PHE A 360 1.09 -11.81 6.49
N SER A 361 0.41 -10.76 6.10
CA SER A 361 0.41 -9.49 6.82
C SER A 361 -0.69 -9.47 7.86
N SER A 362 -0.46 -8.81 8.99
CA SER A 362 -1.45 -8.68 10.06
C SER A 362 -1.29 -7.39 10.83
N GLU A 363 -2.41 -6.77 11.16
CA GLU A 363 -2.47 -5.62 12.08
C GLU A 363 -2.59 -6.06 13.54
N GLY A 364 -2.98 -7.31 13.81
CA GLY A 364 -3.25 -7.83 15.16
C GLY A 364 -2.12 -8.66 15.77
N HIS A 365 -1.23 -9.25 14.96
CA HIS A 365 -0.11 -10.03 15.45
C HIS A 365 1.07 -9.16 15.90
N ILE A 366 2.02 -9.79 16.62
CA ILE A 366 3.25 -9.11 17.04
C ILE A 366 3.99 -8.60 15.79
N SER A 367 4.14 -7.28 15.70
CA SER A 367 4.79 -6.62 14.58
C SER A 367 5.79 -5.56 15.07
N MET A 368 6.60 -5.05 14.14
CA MET A 368 7.50 -3.91 14.38
C MET A 368 6.84 -2.58 13.97
N GLY A 369 5.56 -2.61 13.58
CA GLY A 369 4.88 -1.49 12.96
C GLY A 369 5.15 -1.42 11.45
N GLY A 370 4.26 -0.79 10.66
CA GLY A 370 4.39 -0.68 9.21
C GLY A 370 3.45 0.37 8.66
#